data_eb3d4c8c22800082e2de119bfa11947a
#
_entry.id   eb3d4c8c22800082e2de119bfa11947a
#
_cell.length_a   1.000
_cell.length_b   1.000
_cell.length_c   1.000
_cell.angle_alpha   90.00
_cell.angle_beta   90.00
_cell.angle_gamma   90.00
#
_symmetry.space_group_name_H-M   'P 1'
#
loop_
_entity.id
_entity.type
_entity.pdbx_description
1 polymer ?
#
loop_
_entity_poly.entity_id
_entity_poly.type
_entity_poly.pdbx_seq_one_letter_code
_entity_poly.pdbx_strand_id
1 'polypeptide(L)'
;WLIFTQQFDTIYSTNLNLWRRTHMKYKGTLIVVKDCNRALKFYRDMFGFQLLQDNDGNMELTNNLYLQESGYWEQFTKRSVIPNSNQSELYFEEPNIEQFVERLETLYPEIEYVNHLMTHSWGQKVVRFYDLDGNLIEVGTPI
;
A
#
# COMPACT_ATOMS: atom_id res chain seq x y z
N TRP A 1 35.75 -27.93 -23.74
CA TRP A 1 35.46 -27.07 -22.60
C TRP A 1 34.91 -25.71 -23.04
N LEU A 2 35.47 -25.07 -24.05
CA LEU A 2 35.03 -23.79 -24.60
C LEU A 2 33.67 -23.86 -25.33
N ILE A 3 33.27 -24.97 -25.86
CA ILE A 3 31.99 -25.16 -26.58
C ILE A 3 30.82 -25.27 -25.60
N PHE A 4 31.03 -25.85 -24.43
CA PHE A 4 29.98 -25.95 -23.39
C PHE A 4 29.66 -24.58 -22.71
N THR A 5 30.64 -23.73 -22.51
CA THR A 5 30.44 -22.38 -21.93
C THR A 5 29.66 -21.46 -22.87
N GLN A 6 29.93 -21.48 -24.17
CA GLN A 6 29.19 -20.68 -25.14
C GLN A 6 27.71 -21.08 -25.27
N GLN A 7 27.40 -22.36 -25.12
CA GLN A 7 26.02 -22.85 -25.20
C GLN A 7 25.21 -22.49 -23.97
N PHE A 8 25.82 -22.45 -22.78
CA PHE A 8 25.17 -21.97 -21.55
C PHE A 8 24.90 -20.45 -21.58
N ASP A 9 25.85 -19.66 -22.05
CA ASP A 9 25.68 -18.19 -22.15
C ASP A 9 24.58 -17.83 -23.16
N THR A 10 24.45 -18.58 -24.26
CA THR A 10 23.40 -18.35 -25.27
C THR A 10 22.02 -18.75 -24.74
N ILE A 11 21.90 -19.82 -23.96
CA ILE A 11 20.64 -20.25 -23.35
C ILE A 11 20.22 -19.25 -22.24
N TYR A 12 21.15 -18.78 -21.42
CA TYR A 12 20.86 -17.76 -20.39
C TYR A 12 20.51 -16.42 -21.01
N SER A 13 21.19 -16.00 -22.09
CA SER A 13 20.87 -14.71 -22.74
C SER A 13 19.55 -14.75 -23.49
N THR A 14 19.17 -15.87 -24.10
CA THR A 14 17.85 -16.04 -24.74
C THR A 14 16.72 -16.12 -23.70
N ASN A 15 16.91 -16.78 -22.57
CA ASN A 15 15.93 -16.81 -21.49
C ASN A 15 15.76 -15.43 -20.84
N LEU A 16 16.84 -14.69 -20.56
CA LEU A 16 16.78 -13.32 -20.05
C LEU A 16 16.04 -12.37 -21.02
N ASN A 17 16.18 -12.56 -22.34
CA ASN A 17 15.47 -11.77 -23.32
C ASN A 17 13.97 -12.15 -23.44
N LEU A 18 13.61 -13.41 -23.18
CA LEU A 18 12.20 -13.83 -23.09
C LEU A 18 11.51 -13.19 -21.86
N TRP A 19 12.17 -13.15 -20.70
CA TRP A 19 11.65 -12.52 -19.49
C TRP A 19 11.55 -10.99 -19.60
N ARG A 20 12.41 -10.34 -20.40
CA ARG A 20 12.37 -8.90 -20.70
C ARG A 20 11.21 -8.48 -21.61
N ARG A 21 10.55 -9.43 -22.27
CA ARG A 21 9.38 -9.18 -23.15
C ARG A 21 8.04 -9.35 -22.46
N THR A 22 8.00 -9.38 -21.12
CA THR A 22 6.71 -9.39 -20.43
C THR A 22 6.08 -8.00 -20.56
N HIS A 23 4.85 -7.94 -21.05
CA HIS A 23 4.03 -6.74 -21.04
C HIS A 23 3.37 -6.50 -19.67
N MET A 24 3.80 -7.27 -18.65
CA MET A 24 3.32 -7.13 -17.29
C MET A 24 3.74 -5.78 -16.72
N LYS A 25 2.78 -5.07 -16.13
CA LYS A 25 2.98 -3.77 -15.50
C LYS A 25 2.46 -3.81 -14.08
N TYR A 26 3.29 -3.40 -13.12
CA TYR A 26 2.80 -3.13 -11.77
C TYR A 26 1.91 -1.90 -11.80
N LYS A 27 0.63 -2.06 -11.47
CA LYS A 27 -0.37 -0.99 -11.50
C LYS A 27 -0.45 -0.25 -10.17
N GLY A 28 -0.20 -0.92 -9.07
CA GLY A 28 -0.31 -0.34 -7.74
C GLY A 28 -0.74 -1.34 -6.68
N THR A 29 -1.12 -0.80 -5.53
CA THR A 29 -1.62 -1.57 -4.39
C THR A 29 -3.13 -1.46 -4.33
N LEU A 30 -3.81 -2.60 -4.23
CA LEU A 30 -5.25 -2.66 -3.94
C LEU A 30 -5.44 -3.05 -2.48
N ILE A 31 -6.18 -2.23 -1.75
CA ILE A 31 -6.59 -2.53 -0.37
C ILE A 31 -8.10 -2.78 -0.32
N VAL A 32 -8.50 -3.66 0.58
CA VAL A 32 -9.90 -4.02 0.76
C VAL A 32 -10.49 -3.20 1.90
N VAL A 33 -11.64 -2.58 1.64
CA VAL A 33 -12.33 -1.68 2.56
C VAL A 33 -13.82 -2.03 2.63
N LYS A 34 -14.49 -1.68 3.71
CA LYS A 34 -15.95 -1.94 3.85
C LYS A 34 -16.78 -1.00 3.02
N ASP A 35 -16.34 0.25 2.89
CA ASP A 35 -17.03 1.34 2.19
C ASP A 35 -15.98 2.22 1.50
N CYS A 36 -15.99 2.23 0.16
CA CYS A 36 -15.03 2.98 -0.64
C CYS A 36 -15.13 4.50 -0.42
N ASN A 37 -16.32 5.07 -0.20
CA ASN A 37 -16.49 6.51 0.03
C ASN A 37 -15.91 6.92 1.39
N ARG A 38 -16.13 6.12 2.43
CA ARG A 38 -15.55 6.33 3.75
C ARG A 38 -14.01 6.23 3.70
N ALA A 39 -13.48 5.24 3.02
CA ALA A 39 -12.04 5.08 2.84
C ALA A 39 -11.43 6.22 2.00
N LEU A 40 -12.08 6.61 0.89
CA LEU A 40 -11.66 7.75 0.08
C LEU A 40 -11.55 9.03 0.91
N LYS A 41 -12.55 9.29 1.77
CA LYS A 41 -12.51 10.44 2.67
C LYS A 41 -11.30 10.39 3.60
N PHE A 42 -11.02 9.24 4.21
CA PHE A 42 -9.86 9.04 5.09
C PHE A 42 -8.53 9.31 4.36
N TYR A 43 -8.33 8.68 3.20
CA TYR A 43 -7.10 8.84 2.42
C TYR A 43 -6.94 10.25 1.85
N ARG A 44 -8.03 10.93 1.55
CA ARG A 44 -8.02 12.35 1.16
C ARG A 44 -7.63 13.26 2.33
N ASP A 45 -8.28 13.10 3.48
CA ASP A 45 -8.07 13.94 4.66
C ASP A 45 -6.64 13.81 5.21
N MET A 46 -6.09 12.59 5.22
CA MET A 46 -4.80 12.30 5.83
C MET A 46 -3.63 12.40 4.86
N PHE A 47 -3.80 11.97 3.60
CA PHE A 47 -2.71 11.80 2.64
C PHE A 47 -2.88 12.61 1.35
N GLY A 48 -3.97 13.36 1.22
CA GLY A 48 -4.22 14.20 0.05
C GLY A 48 -4.56 13.42 -1.23
N PHE A 49 -4.92 12.14 -1.13
CA PHE A 49 -5.27 11.33 -2.30
C PHE A 49 -6.54 11.83 -2.97
N GLN A 50 -6.55 11.77 -4.30
CA GLN A 50 -7.70 12.19 -5.12
C GLN A 50 -8.28 10.99 -5.84
N LEU A 51 -9.60 10.99 -6.02
CA LEU A 51 -10.29 10.01 -6.85
C LEU A 51 -9.98 10.26 -8.32
N LEU A 52 -9.50 9.23 -9.02
CA LEU A 52 -9.26 9.23 -10.47
C LEU A 52 -10.41 8.56 -11.21
N GLN A 53 -10.91 7.43 -10.69
CA GLN A 53 -11.99 6.68 -11.30
C GLN A 53 -12.81 5.94 -10.24
N ASP A 54 -14.13 5.95 -10.40
CA ASP A 54 -15.09 5.18 -9.61
C ASP A 54 -15.76 4.15 -10.51
N ASN A 55 -15.63 2.88 -10.15
CA ASN A 55 -16.17 1.74 -10.90
C ASN A 55 -17.18 0.94 -10.06
N ASP A 56 -17.97 1.61 -9.23
CA ASP A 56 -18.99 0.98 -8.38
C ASP A 56 -18.41 -0.14 -7.49
N GLY A 57 -17.88 0.24 -6.35
CA GLY A 57 -17.23 -0.68 -5.40
C GLY A 57 -15.75 -0.95 -5.67
N ASN A 58 -15.16 -0.30 -6.69
CA ASN A 58 -13.73 -0.23 -6.94
C ASN A 58 -13.34 1.19 -7.33
N MET A 59 -12.47 1.82 -6.56
CA MET A 59 -11.99 3.17 -6.82
C MET A 59 -10.50 3.19 -7.09
N GLU A 60 -10.10 3.90 -8.14
CA GLU A 60 -8.71 4.23 -8.41
C GLU A 60 -8.39 5.62 -7.84
N LEU A 61 -7.38 5.68 -6.99
CA LEU A 61 -6.88 6.94 -6.41
C LEU A 61 -5.53 7.32 -7.02
N THR A 62 -5.12 8.57 -6.79
CA THR A 62 -3.76 9.02 -7.09
C THR A 62 -2.72 8.10 -6.43
N ASN A 63 -1.48 8.15 -6.90
CA ASN A 63 -0.36 7.34 -6.40
C ASN A 63 -0.57 5.81 -6.48
N ASN A 64 -1.41 5.38 -7.44
CA ASN A 64 -1.66 3.96 -7.71
C ASN A 64 -2.22 3.17 -6.51
N LEU A 65 -3.03 3.80 -5.68
CA LEU A 65 -3.80 3.13 -4.64
C LEU A 65 -5.20 2.82 -5.18
N TYR A 66 -5.63 1.58 -4.97
CA TYR A 66 -6.96 1.11 -5.36
C TYR A 66 -7.74 0.70 -4.12
N LEU A 67 -9.01 1.12 -4.03
CA LEU A 67 -9.94 0.68 -3.00
C LEU A 67 -10.90 -0.34 -3.61
N GLN A 68 -11.11 -1.45 -2.94
CA GLN A 68 -12.09 -2.46 -3.33
C GLN A 68 -13.03 -2.74 -2.17
N GLU A 69 -14.33 -2.67 -2.38
CA GLU A 69 -15.30 -3.07 -1.37
C GLU A 69 -15.20 -4.56 -1.03
N SER A 70 -15.18 -4.84 0.27
CA SER A 70 -14.99 -6.18 0.81
C SER A 70 -16.04 -7.18 0.31
N GLY A 71 -17.31 -6.77 0.17
CA GLY A 71 -18.37 -7.63 -0.36
C GLY A 71 -18.07 -8.17 -1.76
N TYR A 72 -17.63 -7.29 -2.68
CA TYR A 72 -17.22 -7.71 -4.03
C TYR A 72 -15.96 -8.55 -4.01
N TRP A 73 -14.95 -8.14 -3.22
CA TRP A 73 -13.69 -8.86 -3.13
C TRP A 73 -13.88 -10.30 -2.62
N GLU A 74 -14.68 -10.49 -1.57
CA GLU A 74 -15.01 -11.82 -1.03
C GLU A 74 -15.81 -12.66 -2.02
N GLN A 75 -16.72 -12.02 -2.77
CA GLN A 75 -17.47 -12.69 -3.82
C GLN A 75 -16.58 -13.19 -4.95
N PHE A 76 -15.59 -12.39 -5.38
CA PHE A 76 -14.68 -12.75 -6.47
C PHE A 76 -13.65 -13.81 -6.06
N THR A 77 -13.09 -13.67 -4.87
CA THR A 77 -11.98 -14.52 -4.41
C THR A 77 -12.44 -15.78 -3.69
N LYS A 78 -13.67 -15.81 -3.17
CA LYS A 78 -14.19 -16.84 -2.27
C LYS A 78 -13.34 -16.98 -0.99
N ARG A 79 -12.79 -15.86 -0.52
CA ARG A 79 -11.98 -15.74 0.70
C ARG A 79 -12.53 -14.63 1.57
N SER A 80 -12.39 -14.78 2.89
CA SER A 80 -12.73 -13.72 3.84
C SER A 80 -11.59 -12.71 3.95
N VAL A 81 -11.95 -11.44 4.12
CA VAL A 81 -10.99 -10.39 4.49
C VAL A 81 -10.52 -10.60 5.92
N ILE A 82 -9.22 -10.47 6.13
CA ILE A 82 -8.59 -10.57 7.46
C ILE A 82 -8.01 -9.19 7.80
N PRO A 83 -8.74 -8.36 8.57
CA PRO A 83 -8.21 -7.08 9.02
C PRO A 83 -7.05 -7.32 10.00
N ASN A 84 -6.16 -6.34 10.11
CA ASN A 84 -5.00 -6.37 11.01
C ASN A 84 -4.09 -7.59 10.76
N SER A 85 -3.97 -8.05 9.51
CA SER A 85 -3.16 -9.22 9.14
C SER A 85 -1.65 -8.96 9.21
N ASN A 86 -1.21 -7.71 9.11
CA ASN A 86 0.19 -7.24 9.22
C ASN A 86 1.15 -7.87 8.20
N GLN A 87 0.66 -8.34 7.06
CA GLN A 87 1.49 -8.94 6.00
C GLN A 87 2.04 -7.93 5.00
N SER A 88 1.54 -6.70 5.06
CA SER A 88 1.99 -5.56 4.26
C SER A 88 1.67 -4.27 5.01
N GLU A 89 2.35 -3.21 4.64
CA GLU A 89 2.03 -1.87 5.14
C GLU A 89 2.13 -0.85 4.00
N LEU A 90 1.32 0.19 4.09
CA LEU A 90 1.43 1.37 3.24
C LEU A 90 2.40 2.33 3.93
N TYR A 91 3.55 2.57 3.28
CA TYR A 91 4.61 3.40 3.82
C TYR A 91 4.57 4.80 3.21
N PHE A 92 4.55 5.82 4.09
CA PHE A 92 4.54 7.23 3.74
C PHE A 92 5.68 7.98 4.41
N GLU A 93 6.18 9.02 3.77
CA GLU A 93 7.10 9.99 4.37
C GLU A 93 6.39 11.32 4.65
N GLU A 94 6.56 11.84 5.88
CA GLU A 94 6.01 13.12 6.31
C GLU A 94 7.06 13.89 7.13
N PRO A 95 7.63 14.97 6.59
CA PRO A 95 8.60 15.79 7.33
C PRO A 95 8.02 16.42 8.62
N ASN A 96 6.72 16.74 8.61
CA ASN A 96 6.02 17.38 9.73
C ASN A 96 5.16 16.35 10.49
N ILE A 97 5.77 15.24 10.88
CA ILE A 97 5.07 14.08 11.42
C ILE A 97 4.26 14.39 12.69
N GLU A 98 4.69 15.33 13.53
CA GLU A 98 3.95 15.75 14.71
C GLU A 98 2.60 16.42 14.34
N GLN A 99 2.61 17.28 13.32
CA GLN A 99 1.36 17.90 12.83
C GLN A 99 0.45 16.86 12.15
N PHE A 100 1.05 15.88 11.50
CA PHE A 100 0.30 14.76 10.93
C PHE A 100 -0.43 13.98 12.03
N VAL A 101 0.26 13.63 13.12
CA VAL A 101 -0.32 12.90 14.27
C VAL A 101 -1.42 13.73 14.93
N GLU A 102 -1.20 15.03 15.16
CA GLU A 102 -2.23 15.94 15.71
C GLU A 102 -3.48 15.96 14.83
N ARG A 103 -3.33 16.04 13.51
CA ARG A 103 -4.46 16.00 12.56
C ARG A 103 -5.15 14.64 12.57
N LEU A 104 -4.40 13.54 12.63
CA LEU A 104 -4.94 12.19 12.72
C LEU A 104 -5.82 12.02 13.96
N GLU A 105 -5.33 12.41 15.13
CA GLU A 105 -6.06 12.31 16.40
C GLU A 105 -7.27 13.24 16.46
N THR A 106 -7.18 14.41 15.82
CA THR A 106 -8.30 15.37 15.74
C THR A 106 -9.42 14.87 14.85
N LEU A 107 -9.11 14.34 13.67
CA LEU A 107 -10.10 13.90 12.68
C LEU A 107 -10.58 12.46 12.91
N TYR A 108 -9.73 11.63 13.48
CA TYR A 108 -9.97 10.19 13.68
C TYR A 108 -9.55 9.75 15.09
N PRO A 109 -10.22 10.24 16.15
CA PRO A 109 -9.81 10.00 17.55
C PRO A 109 -9.85 8.51 17.96
N GLU A 110 -10.60 7.68 17.22
CA GLU A 110 -10.71 6.24 17.48
C GLU A 110 -9.70 5.41 16.68
N ILE A 111 -8.68 6.06 16.07
CA ILE A 111 -7.68 5.33 15.29
C ILE A 111 -6.91 4.33 16.16
N GLU A 112 -6.74 3.12 15.66
CA GLU A 112 -6.02 2.06 16.38
C GLU A 112 -4.53 2.12 16.06
N TYR A 113 -3.71 2.47 17.05
CA TYR A 113 -2.26 2.49 16.92
C TYR A 113 -1.64 1.09 17.05
N VAL A 114 -0.61 0.84 16.22
CA VAL A 114 0.34 -0.26 16.43
C VAL A 114 1.49 0.25 17.31
N ASN A 115 2.02 1.43 16.98
CA ASN A 115 2.88 2.21 17.88
C ASN A 115 2.60 3.71 17.74
N HIS A 116 2.57 4.40 18.86
CA HIS A 116 2.55 5.87 18.86
C HIS A 116 3.85 6.43 18.30
N LEU A 117 3.84 7.74 18.01
CA LEU A 117 5.04 8.42 17.50
C LEU A 117 6.24 8.13 18.38
N MET A 118 7.28 7.57 17.79
CA MET A 118 8.52 7.21 18.45
C MET A 118 9.73 7.55 17.57
N THR A 119 10.90 7.68 18.18
CA THR A 119 12.14 7.89 17.47
C THR A 119 12.98 6.60 17.52
N HIS A 120 13.34 6.07 16.35
CA HIS A 120 14.23 4.93 16.23
C HIS A 120 15.70 5.31 16.53
N SER A 121 16.53 4.32 16.83
CA SER A 121 17.96 4.54 17.17
C SER A 121 18.77 5.22 16.06
N TRP A 122 18.31 5.13 14.80
CA TRP A 122 18.91 5.81 13.65
C TRP A 122 18.37 7.23 13.41
N GLY A 123 17.51 7.75 14.30
CA GLY A 123 17.04 9.13 14.30
C GLY A 123 15.71 9.37 13.59
N GLN A 124 15.16 8.41 12.84
CA GLN A 124 13.88 8.52 12.17
C GLN A 124 12.74 8.48 13.19
N LYS A 125 11.79 9.39 13.06
CA LYS A 125 10.52 9.34 13.79
C LYS A 125 9.52 8.53 12.98
N VAL A 126 8.76 7.65 13.63
CA VAL A 126 7.81 6.76 12.99
C VAL A 126 6.56 6.60 13.84
N VAL A 127 5.41 6.55 13.19
CA VAL A 127 4.12 6.16 13.77
C VAL A 127 3.49 5.07 12.91
N ARG A 128 2.88 4.06 13.54
CA ARG A 128 2.13 3.00 12.84
C ARG A 128 0.74 2.87 13.41
N PHE A 129 -0.23 2.73 12.52
CA PHE A 129 -1.63 2.58 12.88
C PHE A 129 -2.38 1.82 11.78
N TYR A 130 -3.59 1.39 12.08
CA TYR A 130 -4.49 0.82 11.08
C TYR A 130 -5.37 1.92 10.50
N ASP A 131 -5.67 1.81 9.18
CA ASP A 131 -6.77 2.59 8.63
C ASP A 131 -8.11 2.13 9.21
N LEU A 132 -9.21 2.72 8.74
CA LEU A 132 -10.56 2.42 9.24
C LEU A 132 -11.02 0.97 8.99
N ASP A 133 -10.28 0.20 8.22
CA ASP A 133 -10.59 -1.16 7.79
C ASP A 133 -9.53 -2.20 8.18
N GLY A 134 -8.52 -1.79 8.94
CA GLY A 134 -7.46 -2.67 9.43
C GLY A 134 -6.29 -2.87 8.45
N ASN A 135 -6.12 -1.97 7.49
CA ASN A 135 -4.91 -1.94 6.65
C ASN A 135 -3.80 -1.21 7.41
N LEU A 136 -2.63 -1.83 7.50
CA LEU A 136 -1.49 -1.28 8.24
C LEU A 136 -0.86 -0.11 7.47
N ILE A 137 -0.63 0.99 8.18
CA ILE A 137 0.02 2.20 7.68
C ILE A 137 1.23 2.53 8.55
N GLU A 138 2.35 2.82 7.90
CA GLU A 138 3.52 3.44 8.52
C GLU A 138 3.69 4.84 7.94
N VAL A 139 3.91 5.82 8.82
CA VAL A 139 4.36 7.17 8.45
C VAL A 139 5.67 7.44 9.16
N GLY A 140 6.70 7.78 8.39
CA GLY A 140 8.03 8.09 8.89
C GLY A 140 8.52 9.45 8.42
N THR A 141 9.45 10.06 9.16
CA THR A 141 10.18 11.22 8.64
C THR A 141 11.14 10.77 7.53
N PRO A 142 11.48 11.64 6.55
CA PRO A 142 12.55 11.36 5.60
C PRO A 142 13.87 11.02 6.32
N ILE A 143 14.65 10.12 5.70
CA ILE A 143 15.97 9.69 6.20
C ILE A 143 17.07 10.47 5.47
#